data_5eb689ceae79c22c90fec5c7f206f083
#
_entry.id   5eb689ceae79c22c90fec5c7f206f083
#
_cell.length_a   1.000
_cell.length_b   1.000
_cell.length_c   1.000
_cell.angle_alpha   90.00
_cell.angle_beta   90.00
_cell.angle_gamma   90.00
#
_symmetry.space_group_name_H-M   'P 1'
#
loop_
_entity.id
_entity.type
_entity.pdbx_description
1 polymer ?
#
loop_
_entity_poly.entity_id
_entity_poly.type
_entity_poly.pdbx_seq_one_letter_code
_entity_poly.pdbx_strand_id
1 'polypeptide(L)'
;KNNLETEGMHRKLTVESVEFKGRRSPTDFERQRDVKDRKGTWGQSVRATVALRDKKTNKVISKKKLTVGTMPVPTNRYSYIVGGREYQVTNQFRRMSGVYTRIADNGQFQAVASSELQGQRKITFDPNTKVIKIQPISGSTTELSIYMLLRATGRTEDEIAKVWGAGIVAANKASYREATVFKKLKTIANKIDPAAPATTPKQAAHVIMSHLSKLTFDPRITQDILGKPHAMLNANALMDSAAELAKISRGEKAPSTYDNIGHKKFMAPPDLLKDHVDRQGSKIRRRV
;
A
#
# COMPACT_ATOMS: atom_id res chain seq x y z
N LYS A 1 -19.01 -10.32 -2.96
CA LYS A 1 -20.09 -9.37 -3.35
C LYS A 1 -19.82 -8.05 -2.63
N ASN A 2 -18.95 -7.22 -3.18
CA ASN A 2 -18.77 -5.87 -2.68
C ASN A 2 -19.86 -5.01 -3.35
N ASN A 3 -20.93 -4.74 -2.65
CA ASN A 3 -21.89 -3.73 -3.08
C ASN A 3 -21.16 -2.40 -3.15
N LEU A 4 -21.07 -1.81 -4.34
CA LEU A 4 -20.62 -0.44 -4.51
C LEU A 4 -21.69 0.47 -3.94
N GLU A 5 -21.52 0.87 -2.69
CA GLU A 5 -22.42 1.75 -1.98
C GLU A 5 -21.71 3.07 -1.68
N THR A 6 -22.36 4.17 -2.02
CA THR A 6 -21.92 5.52 -1.63
C THR A 6 -23.00 6.13 -0.76
N GLU A 7 -22.64 6.51 0.46
CA GLU A 7 -23.57 7.07 1.43
C GLU A 7 -23.39 8.58 1.55
N GLY A 8 -24.46 9.31 1.35
CA GLY A 8 -24.61 10.72 1.75
C GLY A 8 -25.33 10.85 3.09
N MET A 9 -25.53 12.09 3.56
CA MET A 9 -26.19 12.36 4.85
C MET A 9 -27.60 11.74 4.98
N HIS A 10 -28.40 11.80 3.91
CA HIS A 10 -29.80 11.35 3.90
C HIS A 10 -30.11 10.28 2.85
N ARG A 11 -29.21 10.03 1.92
CA ARG A 11 -29.42 9.18 0.74
C ARG A 11 -28.30 8.19 0.58
N LYS A 12 -28.63 7.00 0.05
CA LYS A 12 -27.71 5.92 -0.25
C LYS A 12 -27.84 5.57 -1.73
N LEU A 13 -26.72 5.46 -2.43
CA LEU A 13 -26.66 5.04 -3.81
C LEU A 13 -26.18 3.58 -3.83
N THR A 14 -26.96 2.70 -4.47
CA THR A 14 -26.63 1.26 -4.56
C THR A 14 -26.62 0.84 -6.02
N VAL A 15 -25.62 0.04 -6.40
CA VAL A 15 -25.58 -0.61 -7.72
C VAL A 15 -26.32 -1.93 -7.61
N GLU A 16 -27.48 -2.04 -8.29
CA GLU A 16 -28.33 -3.24 -8.24
C GLU A 16 -27.88 -4.31 -9.25
N SER A 17 -27.49 -3.90 -10.45
CA SER A 17 -27.04 -4.83 -11.49
C SER A 17 -25.99 -4.19 -12.39
N VAL A 18 -25.16 -5.05 -12.98
CA VAL A 18 -24.20 -4.66 -14.02
C VAL A 18 -24.40 -5.58 -15.22
N GLU A 19 -24.58 -4.99 -16.40
CA GLU A 19 -24.81 -5.66 -17.66
C GLU A 19 -23.70 -5.34 -18.66
N PHE A 20 -23.25 -6.34 -19.41
CA PHE A 20 -22.34 -6.14 -20.53
C PHE A 20 -23.12 -6.17 -21.83
N LYS A 21 -23.04 -5.11 -22.64
CA LYS A 21 -23.71 -5.03 -23.93
C LYS A 21 -22.73 -5.00 -25.10
N GLY A 22 -23.14 -5.64 -26.19
CA GLY A 22 -22.36 -5.69 -27.43
C GLY A 22 -21.34 -6.83 -27.40
N ARG A 23 -21.81 -8.05 -27.71
CA ARG A 23 -20.91 -9.22 -27.89
C ARG A 23 -19.94 -8.93 -29.03
N ARG A 24 -18.65 -9.13 -28.80
CA ARG A 24 -17.58 -8.97 -29.78
C ARG A 24 -17.00 -10.35 -30.13
N SER A 25 -16.91 -10.64 -31.43
CA SER A 25 -16.20 -11.83 -31.89
C SER A 25 -14.69 -11.55 -31.91
N PRO A 26 -13.85 -12.39 -31.28
CA PRO A 26 -12.41 -12.22 -31.33
C PRO A 26 -11.81 -12.24 -32.77
N THR A 27 -12.53 -12.86 -33.72
CA THR A 27 -12.12 -13.02 -35.12
C THR A 27 -12.68 -11.97 -36.06
N ASP A 28 -13.39 -10.94 -35.55
CA ASP A 28 -13.95 -9.86 -36.38
C ASP A 28 -12.85 -8.81 -36.70
N PHE A 29 -11.98 -9.14 -37.65
CA PHE A 29 -10.81 -8.36 -38.00
C PHE A 29 -11.17 -7.00 -38.63
N GLU A 30 -12.20 -6.98 -39.44
CA GLU A 30 -12.64 -5.74 -40.10
C GLU A 30 -13.10 -4.68 -39.09
N ARG A 31 -13.95 -5.09 -38.14
CA ARG A 31 -14.36 -4.19 -37.05
C ARG A 31 -13.22 -3.83 -36.10
N GLN A 32 -12.27 -4.75 -35.85
CA GLN A 32 -11.09 -4.43 -35.05
C GLN A 32 -10.25 -3.36 -35.73
N ARG A 33 -10.09 -3.43 -37.07
CA ARG A 33 -9.40 -2.42 -37.87
C ARG A 33 -10.15 -1.08 -37.83
N ASP A 34 -11.45 -1.07 -38.09
CA ASP A 34 -12.29 0.11 -38.00
C ASP A 34 -12.19 0.79 -36.62
N VAL A 35 -12.21 0.01 -35.54
CA VAL A 35 -12.03 0.52 -34.17
C VAL A 35 -10.64 1.15 -33.97
N LYS A 36 -9.57 0.56 -34.55
CA LYS A 36 -8.23 1.16 -34.51
C LYS A 36 -8.16 2.49 -35.24
N ASP A 37 -8.70 2.53 -36.45
CA ASP A 37 -8.69 3.71 -37.33
C ASP A 37 -9.45 4.89 -36.68
N ARG A 38 -10.55 4.60 -36.00
CA ARG A 38 -11.34 5.59 -35.23
C ARG A 38 -10.78 5.89 -33.83
N LYS A 39 -9.61 5.38 -33.49
CA LYS A 39 -9.00 5.53 -32.16
C LYS A 39 -9.92 5.07 -31.01
N GLY A 40 -10.74 4.06 -31.29
CA GLY A 40 -11.70 3.49 -30.34
C GLY A 40 -11.13 2.37 -29.47
N THR A 41 -12.00 1.79 -28.64
CA THR A 41 -11.68 0.63 -27.81
C THR A 41 -12.51 -0.57 -28.25
N TRP A 42 -11.84 -1.71 -28.52
CA TRP A 42 -12.47 -2.99 -28.79
C TRP A 42 -12.98 -3.60 -27.50
N GLY A 43 -14.28 -3.51 -27.25
CA GLY A 43 -14.82 -3.93 -25.96
C GLY A 43 -16.34 -3.98 -25.93
N GLN A 44 -16.85 -4.36 -24.76
CA GLN A 44 -18.27 -4.39 -24.43
C GLN A 44 -18.62 -3.17 -23.56
N SER A 45 -19.77 -2.55 -23.84
CA SER A 45 -20.31 -1.47 -23.03
C SER A 45 -20.77 -2.01 -21.68
N VAL A 46 -20.26 -1.44 -20.59
CA VAL A 46 -20.67 -1.77 -19.23
C VAL A 46 -21.77 -0.82 -18.81
N ARG A 47 -22.95 -1.36 -18.51
CA ARG A 47 -24.10 -0.61 -18.00
C ARG A 47 -24.42 -1.03 -16.59
N ALA A 48 -24.60 -0.08 -15.69
CA ALA A 48 -25.02 -0.31 -14.33
C ALA A 48 -26.43 0.23 -14.09
N THR A 49 -27.27 -0.56 -13.41
CA THR A 49 -28.52 -0.08 -12.84
C THR A 49 -28.25 0.42 -11.45
N VAL A 50 -28.44 1.72 -11.24
CA VAL A 50 -28.16 2.39 -9.98
C VAL A 50 -29.47 2.83 -9.36
N ALA A 51 -29.67 2.51 -8.07
CA ALA A 51 -30.81 2.90 -7.29
C ALA A 51 -30.40 3.92 -6.23
N LEU A 52 -31.10 5.05 -6.20
CA LEU A 52 -31.05 6.03 -5.12
C LEU A 52 -32.09 5.64 -4.06
N ARG A 53 -31.64 5.41 -2.83
CA ARG A 53 -32.49 5.02 -1.71
C ARG A 53 -32.46 6.05 -0.59
N ASP A 54 -33.58 6.20 0.08
CA ASP A 54 -33.65 6.92 1.37
C ASP A 54 -32.95 6.08 2.44
N LYS A 55 -32.07 6.70 3.22
CA LYS A 55 -31.24 5.99 4.21
C LYS A 55 -32.05 5.50 5.42
N LYS A 56 -33.13 6.20 5.80
CA LYS A 56 -33.97 5.85 6.94
C LYS A 56 -34.98 4.76 6.61
N THR A 57 -35.63 4.89 5.48
CA THR A 57 -36.73 3.98 5.07
C THR A 57 -36.29 2.87 4.13
N ASN A 58 -35.07 2.93 3.59
CA ASN A 58 -34.52 2.05 2.54
C ASN A 58 -35.38 2.00 1.26
N LYS A 59 -36.39 2.88 1.11
CA LYS A 59 -37.24 2.96 -0.07
C LYS A 59 -36.45 3.49 -1.27
N VAL A 60 -36.71 2.93 -2.45
CA VAL A 60 -36.13 3.39 -3.70
C VAL A 60 -36.79 4.70 -4.11
N ILE A 61 -36.02 5.77 -4.21
CA ILE A 61 -36.46 7.08 -4.67
C ILE A 61 -36.44 7.15 -6.20
N SER A 62 -35.36 6.63 -6.81
CA SER A 62 -35.17 6.65 -8.25
C SER A 62 -34.24 5.50 -8.69
N LYS A 63 -34.48 4.98 -9.90
CA LYS A 63 -33.60 4.02 -10.57
C LYS A 63 -33.17 4.56 -11.93
N LYS A 64 -31.89 4.43 -12.27
CA LYS A 64 -31.37 4.84 -13.56
C LYS A 64 -30.36 3.84 -14.10
N LYS A 65 -30.46 3.55 -15.41
CA LYS A 65 -29.42 2.80 -16.13
C LYS A 65 -28.36 3.77 -16.65
N LEU A 66 -27.12 3.59 -16.25
CA LEU A 66 -25.99 4.41 -16.62
C LEU A 66 -24.96 3.57 -17.39
N THR A 67 -24.37 4.14 -18.43
CA THR A 67 -23.19 3.56 -19.08
C THR A 67 -21.97 3.98 -18.25
N VAL A 68 -21.32 3.01 -17.63
CA VAL A 68 -20.17 3.23 -16.75
C VAL A 68 -18.87 3.35 -17.57
N GLY A 69 -18.80 2.63 -18.67
CA GLY A 69 -17.62 2.61 -19.54
C GLY A 69 -17.63 1.46 -20.54
N THR A 70 -16.47 1.22 -21.14
CA THR A 70 -16.24 0.09 -22.04
C THR A 70 -15.21 -0.83 -21.42
N MET A 71 -15.57 -2.11 -21.26
CA MET A 71 -14.63 -3.16 -20.84
C MET A 71 -13.94 -3.72 -22.10
N PRO A 72 -12.62 -3.57 -22.25
CA PRO A 72 -11.88 -4.16 -23.35
C PRO A 72 -12.02 -5.68 -23.34
N VAL A 73 -12.19 -6.26 -24.53
CA VAL A 73 -12.20 -7.72 -24.71
C VAL A 73 -11.01 -8.16 -25.55
N PRO A 74 -10.49 -9.37 -25.33
CA PRO A 74 -9.33 -9.84 -26.08
C PRO A 74 -9.69 -10.07 -27.55
N THR A 75 -8.72 -9.85 -28.41
CA THR A 75 -8.71 -10.32 -29.81
C THR A 75 -8.31 -11.80 -29.85
N ASN A 76 -8.38 -12.41 -31.02
CA ASN A 76 -7.86 -13.78 -31.23
C ASN A 76 -6.34 -13.91 -31.03
N ARG A 77 -5.60 -12.80 -30.99
CA ARG A 77 -4.16 -12.73 -30.70
C ARG A 77 -3.85 -12.54 -29.21
N TYR A 78 -4.88 -12.64 -28.34
CA TYR A 78 -4.77 -12.34 -26.91
C TYR A 78 -4.26 -10.91 -26.60
N SER A 79 -4.52 -9.98 -27.52
CA SER A 79 -4.25 -8.56 -27.37
C SER A 79 -5.53 -7.78 -27.10
N TYR A 80 -5.38 -6.53 -26.67
CA TYR A 80 -6.49 -5.60 -26.38
C TYR A 80 -6.30 -4.34 -27.23
N ILE A 81 -7.36 -3.88 -27.89
CA ILE A 81 -7.34 -2.60 -28.63
C ILE A 81 -7.98 -1.52 -27.74
N VAL A 82 -7.20 -0.53 -27.35
CA VAL A 82 -7.61 0.57 -26.48
C VAL A 82 -7.12 1.90 -27.09
N GLY A 83 -8.05 2.82 -27.34
CA GLY A 83 -7.70 4.11 -27.92
C GLY A 83 -7.02 4.02 -29.29
N GLY A 84 -7.41 3.02 -30.10
CA GLY A 84 -6.84 2.75 -31.42
C GLY A 84 -5.50 2.03 -31.41
N ARG A 85 -4.92 1.75 -30.27
CA ARG A 85 -3.64 1.03 -30.14
C ARG A 85 -3.88 -0.39 -29.64
N GLU A 86 -3.07 -1.32 -30.12
CA GLU A 86 -3.13 -2.70 -29.69
C GLU A 86 -2.06 -2.96 -28.62
N TYR A 87 -2.48 -3.55 -27.50
CA TYR A 87 -1.66 -3.85 -26.35
C TYR A 87 -1.75 -5.33 -26.01
N GLN A 88 -0.65 -5.89 -25.59
CA GLN A 88 -0.62 -7.22 -25.01
C GLN A 88 -0.24 -7.13 -23.54
N VAL A 89 -0.97 -7.85 -22.70
CA VAL A 89 -0.65 -7.95 -21.27
C VAL A 89 0.25 -9.16 -21.07
N THR A 90 1.49 -8.91 -20.64
CA THR A 90 2.47 -9.95 -20.34
C THR A 90 2.46 -10.30 -18.87
N ASN A 91 2.84 -11.53 -18.56
CA ASN A 91 3.08 -11.96 -17.19
C ASN A 91 4.22 -11.15 -16.57
N GLN A 92 4.13 -10.91 -15.27
CA GLN A 92 5.12 -10.12 -14.53
C GLN A 92 5.54 -10.84 -13.25
N PHE A 93 6.84 -10.78 -12.96
CA PHE A 93 7.32 -11.06 -11.62
C PHE A 93 7.19 -9.81 -10.76
N ARG A 94 6.48 -9.94 -9.65
CA ARG A 94 6.27 -8.85 -8.70
C ARG A 94 6.80 -9.24 -7.34
N ARG A 95 7.51 -8.34 -6.70
CA ARG A 95 8.02 -8.56 -5.34
C ARG A 95 6.88 -8.76 -4.37
N MET A 96 6.98 -9.78 -3.51
CA MET A 96 6.01 -10.06 -2.45
C MET A 96 6.07 -8.99 -1.35
N SER A 97 5.01 -8.90 -0.56
CA SER A 97 4.98 -7.98 0.59
C SER A 97 5.95 -8.45 1.67
N GLY A 98 6.74 -7.53 2.20
CA GLY A 98 7.76 -7.84 3.20
C GLY A 98 8.65 -6.66 3.53
N VAL A 99 9.71 -6.90 4.27
CA VAL A 99 10.75 -5.91 4.59
C VAL A 99 12.02 -6.28 3.83
N TYR A 100 12.54 -5.35 3.04
CA TYR A 100 13.73 -5.54 2.19
C TYR A 100 14.78 -4.52 2.57
N THR A 101 16.04 -4.97 2.65
CA THR A 101 17.16 -4.12 3.02
C THR A 101 17.98 -3.71 1.81
N ARG A 102 18.52 -2.50 1.80
CA ARG A 102 19.41 -1.99 0.77
C ARG A 102 20.35 -0.92 1.31
N ILE A 103 21.40 -0.63 0.58
CA ILE A 103 22.22 0.57 0.77
C ILE A 103 21.73 1.61 -0.25
N ALA A 104 21.45 2.81 0.21
CA ALA A 104 21.07 3.93 -0.66
C ALA A 104 22.33 4.62 -1.22
N ASP A 105 22.14 5.41 -2.30
CA ASP A 105 23.24 6.10 -2.99
C ASP A 105 24.00 7.08 -2.09
N ASN A 106 23.36 7.59 -1.04
CA ASN A 106 23.96 8.45 -0.03
C ASN A 106 24.68 7.70 1.12
N GLY A 107 24.88 6.37 0.96
CA GLY A 107 25.52 5.52 1.96
C GLY A 107 24.68 5.15 3.18
N GLN A 108 23.44 5.61 3.26
CA GLN A 108 22.52 5.21 4.34
C GLN A 108 22.01 3.79 4.13
N PHE A 109 21.86 3.05 5.22
CA PHE A 109 21.23 1.74 5.20
C PHE A 109 19.70 1.90 5.31
N GLN A 110 18.98 1.23 4.44
CA GLN A 110 17.53 1.35 4.35
C GLN A 110 16.85 -0.01 4.42
N ALA A 111 15.79 -0.12 5.22
CA ALA A 111 14.82 -1.18 5.15
C ALA A 111 13.52 -0.63 4.58
N VAL A 112 13.03 -1.25 3.50
CA VAL A 112 11.82 -0.86 2.82
C VAL A 112 10.74 -1.88 3.17
N ALA A 113 9.84 -1.50 4.06
CA ALA A 113 8.64 -2.25 4.37
C ALA A 113 7.62 -2.00 3.25
N SER A 114 7.37 -3.02 2.43
CA SER A 114 6.50 -2.95 1.24
C SER A 114 5.27 -3.81 1.41
N SER A 115 4.09 -3.25 1.17
CA SER A 115 2.82 -3.96 1.11
C SER A 115 2.12 -3.66 -0.21
N GLU A 116 1.45 -4.65 -0.77
CA GLU A 116 0.78 -4.52 -2.08
C GLU A 116 -0.28 -3.43 -2.11
N LEU A 117 -1.08 -3.32 -1.06
CA LEU A 117 -2.21 -2.38 -0.98
C LEU A 117 -1.86 -1.07 -0.28
N GLN A 118 -0.92 -1.09 0.68
CA GLN A 118 -0.62 0.05 1.55
C GLN A 118 0.63 0.84 1.14
N GLY A 119 1.28 0.42 0.06
CA GLY A 119 2.50 1.05 -0.44
C GLY A 119 3.73 0.74 0.41
N GLN A 120 4.68 1.67 0.47
CA GLN A 120 5.97 1.44 1.10
C GLN A 120 6.20 2.39 2.28
N ARG A 121 6.96 1.91 3.28
CA ARG A 121 7.52 2.72 4.37
C ARG A 121 9.02 2.51 4.40
N LYS A 122 9.77 3.59 4.51
CA LYS A 122 11.24 3.53 4.60
C LYS A 122 11.66 3.65 6.05
N ILE A 123 12.53 2.74 6.46
CA ILE A 123 13.29 2.78 7.70
C ILE A 123 14.73 3.09 7.30
N THR A 124 15.34 4.10 7.89
CA THR A 124 16.70 4.52 7.58
C THR A 124 17.60 4.41 8.81
N PHE A 125 18.80 3.91 8.62
CA PHE A 125 19.86 3.90 9.61
C PHE A 125 21.06 4.68 9.05
N ASP A 126 21.48 5.71 9.75
CA ASP A 126 22.65 6.49 9.41
C ASP A 126 23.87 5.89 10.16
N PRO A 127 24.87 5.37 9.44
CA PRO A 127 26.02 4.73 10.08
C PRO A 127 26.88 5.70 10.90
N ASN A 128 26.90 6.98 10.55
CA ASN A 128 27.72 8.00 11.23
C ASN A 128 27.10 8.41 12.56
N THR A 129 25.81 8.71 12.56
CA THR A 129 25.08 9.16 13.75
C THR A 129 24.43 8.02 14.53
N LYS A 130 24.34 6.82 13.95
CA LYS A 130 23.63 5.63 14.48
C LYS A 130 22.15 5.89 14.77
N VAL A 131 21.56 6.93 14.19
CA VAL A 131 20.17 7.30 14.40
C VAL A 131 19.27 6.51 13.44
N ILE A 132 18.14 5.99 13.97
CA ILE A 132 17.19 5.19 13.21
C ILE A 132 15.87 5.96 13.09
N LYS A 133 15.41 6.11 11.86
CA LYS A 133 14.18 6.84 11.54
C LYS A 133 13.26 6.02 10.66
N ILE A 134 11.97 6.34 10.68
CA ILE A 134 10.96 5.80 9.77
C ILE A 134 10.19 6.93 9.10
N GLN A 135 9.79 6.72 7.86
CA GLN A 135 8.77 7.52 7.17
C GLN A 135 7.41 6.84 7.35
N PRO A 136 6.56 7.28 8.29
CA PRO A 136 5.34 6.55 8.64
C PRO A 136 4.22 6.69 7.60
N ILE A 137 4.30 7.71 6.74
CA ILE A 137 3.31 7.98 5.67
C ILE A 137 3.98 7.77 4.31
N SER A 138 3.37 6.96 3.44
CA SER A 138 3.86 6.71 2.08
C SER A 138 3.97 8.00 1.26
N GLY A 139 5.10 8.19 0.58
CA GLY A 139 5.33 9.38 -0.24
C GLY A 139 5.60 10.68 0.55
N SER A 140 5.60 10.63 1.88
CA SER A 140 5.94 11.79 2.71
C SER A 140 7.45 11.84 3.00
N THR A 141 8.01 13.02 3.04
CA THR A 141 9.40 13.28 3.50
C THR A 141 9.50 13.37 5.02
N THR A 142 8.38 13.33 5.75
CA THR A 142 8.38 13.46 7.21
C THR A 142 8.96 12.20 7.85
N GLU A 143 10.04 12.36 8.58
CA GLU A 143 10.73 11.30 9.31
C GLU A 143 10.45 11.36 10.82
N LEU A 144 10.35 10.19 11.43
CA LEU A 144 10.17 10.01 12.87
C LEU A 144 11.23 9.05 13.40
N SER A 145 11.84 9.35 14.54
CA SER A 145 12.74 8.42 15.23
C SER A 145 11.95 7.19 15.70
N ILE A 146 12.43 6.00 15.35
CA ILE A 146 11.81 4.74 15.80
C ILE A 146 11.95 4.59 17.31
N TYR A 147 13.09 4.99 17.89
CA TYR A 147 13.29 4.98 19.33
C TYR A 147 12.18 5.77 20.06
N MET A 148 11.90 6.99 19.58
CA MET A 148 10.83 7.82 20.15
C MET A 148 9.45 7.15 20.05
N LEU A 149 9.14 6.54 18.93
CA LEU A 149 7.88 5.85 18.71
C LEU A 149 7.74 4.63 19.65
N LEU A 150 8.78 3.83 19.77
CA LEU A 150 8.82 2.65 20.65
C LEU A 150 8.67 3.06 22.13
N ARG A 151 9.38 4.11 22.58
CA ARG A 151 9.25 4.64 23.95
C ARG A 151 7.83 5.14 24.23
N ALA A 152 7.22 5.84 23.29
CA ALA A 152 5.85 6.35 23.42
C ALA A 152 4.78 5.23 23.42
N THR A 153 5.09 4.07 22.83
CA THR A 153 4.22 2.87 22.90
C THR A 153 4.43 2.04 24.18
N GLY A 154 5.36 2.44 25.06
CA GLY A 154 5.60 1.78 26.35
C GLY A 154 6.73 0.77 26.36
N ARG A 155 7.52 0.63 25.28
CA ARG A 155 8.72 -0.21 25.31
C ARG A 155 9.78 0.37 26.23
N THR A 156 10.41 -0.49 27.04
CA THR A 156 11.48 -0.08 27.92
C THR A 156 12.79 0.13 27.16
N GLU A 157 13.70 0.90 27.73
CA GLU A 157 15.03 1.12 27.15
C GLU A 157 15.82 -0.18 27.08
N ASP A 158 15.72 -1.00 28.12
CA ASP A 158 16.39 -2.29 28.20
C ASP A 158 15.91 -3.29 27.13
N GLU A 159 14.59 -3.31 26.85
CA GLU A 159 14.05 -4.12 25.74
C GLU A 159 14.64 -3.71 24.40
N ILE A 160 14.75 -2.41 24.14
CA ILE A 160 15.31 -1.88 22.90
C ILE A 160 16.83 -2.16 22.86
N ALA A 161 17.53 -1.99 23.98
CA ALA A 161 18.98 -2.22 24.09
C ALA A 161 19.37 -3.70 23.87
N LYS A 162 18.55 -4.62 24.32
CA LYS A 162 18.75 -6.06 24.04
C LYS A 162 18.74 -6.39 22.54
N VAL A 163 17.99 -5.64 21.74
CA VAL A 163 17.84 -5.89 20.29
C VAL A 163 18.84 -5.06 19.46
N TRP A 164 19.04 -3.79 19.81
CA TRP A 164 19.88 -2.87 19.03
C TRP A 164 21.31 -2.75 19.51
N GLY A 165 21.56 -3.06 20.79
CA GLY A 165 22.80 -2.78 21.50
C GLY A 165 22.81 -1.39 22.13
N ALA A 166 23.54 -1.27 23.26
CA ALA A 166 23.59 -0.07 24.10
C ALA A 166 24.07 1.18 23.34
N GLY A 167 25.05 1.02 22.44
CA GLY A 167 25.61 2.14 21.67
C GLY A 167 24.61 2.80 20.70
N ILE A 168 23.74 2.00 20.06
CA ILE A 168 22.70 2.54 19.18
C ILE A 168 21.61 3.23 20.00
N VAL A 169 21.23 2.64 21.14
CA VAL A 169 20.24 3.23 22.04
C VAL A 169 20.74 4.58 22.57
N ALA A 170 21.98 4.65 23.02
CA ALA A 170 22.60 5.89 23.53
C ALA A 170 22.57 7.01 22.45
N ALA A 171 22.94 6.69 21.20
CA ALA A 171 22.92 7.64 20.10
C ALA A 171 21.49 8.15 19.78
N ASN A 172 20.50 7.27 19.79
CA ASN A 172 19.11 7.66 19.57
C ASN A 172 18.52 8.45 20.75
N LYS A 173 18.92 8.13 21.98
CA LYS A 173 18.53 8.85 23.20
C LYS A 173 19.12 10.26 23.25
N ALA A 174 20.36 10.46 22.82
CA ALA A 174 21.00 11.76 22.77
C ALA A 174 20.26 12.77 21.87
N SER A 175 19.62 12.27 20.81
CA SER A 175 18.76 13.06 19.92
C SER A 175 17.33 13.26 20.46
N TYR A 176 16.99 12.67 21.62
CA TYR A 176 15.65 12.68 22.19
C TYR A 176 15.41 13.92 23.04
N ARG A 177 14.44 14.75 22.62
CA ARG A 177 13.94 15.88 23.41
C ARG A 177 12.41 15.72 23.50
N GLU A 178 11.91 15.48 24.70
CA GLU A 178 10.52 15.07 24.98
C GLU A 178 9.47 16.02 24.37
N ALA A 179 9.65 17.33 24.52
CA ALA A 179 8.76 18.34 23.97
C ALA A 179 8.73 18.32 22.41
N THR A 180 9.88 18.11 21.77
CA THR A 180 9.97 18.02 20.31
C THR A 180 9.35 16.73 19.78
N VAL A 181 9.49 15.65 20.54
CA VAL A 181 8.93 14.34 20.23
C VAL A 181 7.42 14.39 20.17
N PHE A 182 6.79 14.92 21.21
CA PHE A 182 5.34 15.00 21.25
C PHE A 182 4.79 15.84 20.10
N LYS A 183 5.40 16.99 19.81
CA LYS A 183 4.99 17.84 18.70
C LYS A 183 5.06 17.10 17.36
N LYS A 184 6.13 16.32 17.10
CA LYS A 184 6.28 15.51 15.88
C LYS A 184 5.27 14.39 15.83
N LEU A 185 5.10 13.61 16.90
CA LEU A 185 4.12 12.53 16.98
C LEU A 185 2.70 13.05 16.71
N LYS A 186 2.30 14.14 17.37
CA LYS A 186 1.01 14.78 17.19
C LYS A 186 0.78 15.23 15.75
N THR A 187 1.76 15.88 15.14
CA THR A 187 1.66 16.33 13.73
C THR A 187 1.44 15.16 12.77
N ILE A 188 2.15 14.05 12.98
CA ILE A 188 2.02 12.86 12.14
C ILE A 188 0.68 12.16 12.39
N ALA A 189 0.29 11.98 13.66
CA ALA A 189 -0.97 11.34 14.02
C ALA A 189 -2.17 12.11 13.45
N ASN A 190 -2.17 13.44 13.55
CA ASN A 190 -3.23 14.28 12.99
C ASN A 190 -3.28 14.26 11.45
N LYS A 191 -2.15 14.02 10.76
CA LYS A 191 -2.15 13.78 9.31
C LYS A 191 -2.75 12.42 8.94
N ILE A 192 -2.57 11.42 9.80
CA ILE A 192 -3.11 10.06 9.59
C ILE A 192 -4.60 10.02 9.90
N ASP A 193 -5.00 10.60 11.01
CA ASP A 193 -6.40 10.67 11.46
C ASP A 193 -6.75 12.11 11.91
N PRO A 194 -7.25 12.94 10.97
CA PRO A 194 -7.66 14.31 11.30
C PRO A 194 -8.92 14.38 12.17
N ALA A 195 -9.76 13.32 12.17
CA ALA A 195 -11.03 13.30 12.88
C ALA A 195 -10.87 13.06 14.40
N ALA A 196 -9.77 12.42 14.81
CA ALA A 196 -9.46 12.12 16.21
C ALA A 196 -8.08 12.68 16.60
N PRO A 197 -7.94 13.99 16.84
CA PRO A 197 -6.64 14.60 17.13
C PRO A 197 -6.08 14.07 18.45
N ALA A 198 -4.83 13.61 18.39
CA ALA A 198 -4.14 13.05 19.56
C ALA A 198 -3.81 14.15 20.59
N THR A 199 -4.17 13.93 21.85
CA THR A 199 -3.93 14.85 22.97
C THR A 199 -2.71 14.46 23.81
N THR A 200 -2.31 13.19 23.80
CA THR A 200 -1.16 12.67 24.54
C THR A 200 -0.14 12.00 23.62
N PRO A 201 1.16 11.93 24.01
CA PRO A 201 2.17 11.20 23.25
C PRO A 201 1.80 9.74 23.00
N LYS A 202 1.22 9.08 23.99
CA LYS A 202 0.80 7.67 23.90
C LYS A 202 -0.32 7.46 22.89
N GLN A 203 -1.32 8.34 22.87
CA GLN A 203 -2.38 8.32 21.86
C GLN A 203 -1.83 8.55 20.44
N ALA A 204 -0.95 9.55 20.29
CA ALA A 204 -0.33 9.83 19.00
C ALA A 204 0.49 8.63 18.48
N ALA A 205 1.27 8.00 19.36
CA ALA A 205 2.03 6.78 19.02
C ALA A 205 1.10 5.62 18.66
N HIS A 206 -0.01 5.45 19.37
CA HIS A 206 -1.00 4.40 19.06
C HIS A 206 -1.62 4.58 17.66
N VAL A 207 -2.02 5.81 17.31
CA VAL A 207 -2.56 6.12 15.96
C VAL A 207 -1.52 5.79 14.88
N ILE A 208 -0.26 6.18 15.08
CA ILE A 208 0.82 5.90 14.14
C ILE A 208 1.06 4.39 14.02
N MET A 209 1.14 3.67 15.15
CA MET A 209 1.36 2.21 15.13
C MET A 209 0.20 1.45 14.50
N SER A 210 -1.06 1.83 14.78
CA SER A 210 -2.25 1.28 14.13
C SER A 210 -2.22 1.50 12.62
N HIS A 211 -1.73 2.66 12.16
CA HIS A 211 -1.55 2.93 10.74
C HIS A 211 -0.44 2.06 10.11
N LEU A 212 0.69 1.91 10.79
CA LEU A 212 1.80 1.07 10.33
C LEU A 212 1.42 -0.41 10.30
N SER A 213 0.67 -0.90 11.29
CA SER A 213 0.21 -2.30 11.36
C SER A 213 -0.76 -2.71 10.25
N LYS A 214 -1.30 -1.74 9.48
CA LYS A 214 -2.06 -2.04 8.26
C LYS A 214 -1.19 -2.57 7.12
N LEU A 215 0.15 -2.37 7.19
CA LEU A 215 1.07 -2.99 6.24
C LEU A 215 1.22 -4.47 6.57
N THR A 216 0.64 -5.31 5.72
CA THR A 216 0.72 -6.77 5.84
C THR A 216 1.88 -7.31 5.02
N PHE A 217 2.53 -8.35 5.53
CA PHE A 217 3.69 -9.01 4.95
C PHE A 217 3.46 -10.51 4.76
N ASP A 218 4.23 -11.11 3.87
CA ASP A 218 4.44 -12.55 3.86
C ASP A 218 5.45 -12.90 4.97
N PRO A 219 5.06 -13.72 5.97
CA PRO A 219 5.96 -14.07 7.08
C PRO A 219 7.23 -14.80 6.63
N ARG A 220 7.19 -15.51 5.50
CA ARG A 220 8.37 -16.20 4.94
C ARG A 220 9.43 -15.19 4.51
N ILE A 221 9.01 -14.11 3.86
CA ILE A 221 9.93 -13.05 3.42
C ILE A 221 10.58 -12.35 4.60
N THR A 222 9.81 -12.05 5.64
CA THR A 222 10.36 -11.44 6.85
C THR A 222 11.25 -12.39 7.63
N GLN A 223 10.93 -13.70 7.66
CA GLN A 223 11.79 -14.74 8.23
C GLN A 223 13.15 -14.79 7.51
N ASP A 224 13.17 -14.79 6.19
CA ASP A 224 14.41 -14.84 5.41
C ASP A 224 15.29 -13.61 5.62
N ILE A 225 14.68 -12.43 5.69
CA ILE A 225 15.41 -11.17 5.73
C ILE A 225 15.71 -10.71 7.16
N LEU A 226 14.75 -10.79 8.07
CA LEU A 226 14.89 -10.31 9.46
C LEU A 226 15.23 -11.45 10.44
N GLY A 227 15.20 -12.72 10.00
CA GLY A 227 15.41 -13.88 10.86
C GLY A 227 14.22 -14.23 11.74
N LYS A 228 13.10 -13.50 11.63
CA LYS A 228 11.85 -13.74 12.37
C LYS A 228 10.64 -13.49 11.49
N PRO A 229 9.57 -14.30 11.63
CA PRO A 229 8.35 -14.11 10.87
C PRO A 229 7.52 -12.95 11.41
N HIS A 230 7.17 -12.01 10.57
CA HIS A 230 6.25 -10.90 10.87
C HIS A 230 5.17 -10.84 9.83
N ALA A 231 3.90 -10.85 10.24
CA ALA A 231 2.75 -10.72 9.34
C ALA A 231 2.37 -9.25 9.08
N MET A 232 2.89 -8.31 9.86
CA MET A 232 2.58 -6.88 9.77
C MET A 232 3.70 -6.01 10.35
N LEU A 233 3.70 -4.72 10.00
CA LEU A 233 4.67 -3.75 10.53
C LEU A 233 4.27 -3.27 11.94
N ASN A 234 4.49 -4.10 12.93
CA ASN A 234 4.29 -3.79 14.36
C ASN A 234 5.60 -3.34 15.05
N ALA A 235 5.55 -3.07 16.35
CA ALA A 235 6.71 -2.64 17.13
C ALA A 235 7.88 -3.65 17.07
N ASN A 236 7.61 -4.95 17.09
CA ASN A 236 8.64 -5.97 16.99
C ASN A 236 9.29 -5.98 15.59
N ALA A 237 8.47 -5.91 14.53
CA ALA A 237 8.99 -5.81 13.16
C ALA A 237 9.85 -4.56 12.95
N LEU A 238 9.48 -3.42 13.57
CA LEU A 238 10.30 -2.21 13.56
C LEU A 238 11.62 -2.40 14.29
N MET A 239 11.61 -3.04 15.46
CA MET A 239 12.81 -3.33 16.24
C MET A 239 13.76 -4.27 15.49
N ASP A 240 13.23 -5.34 14.91
CA ASP A 240 14.03 -6.33 14.18
C ASP A 240 14.56 -5.74 12.85
N SER A 241 13.77 -4.90 12.16
CA SER A 241 14.24 -4.18 10.95
C SER A 241 15.41 -3.24 11.26
N ALA A 242 15.33 -2.52 12.38
CA ALA A 242 16.40 -1.64 12.83
C ALA A 242 17.68 -2.42 13.22
N ALA A 243 17.52 -3.53 13.93
CA ALA A 243 18.63 -4.43 14.29
C ALA A 243 19.31 -5.00 13.04
N GLU A 244 18.52 -5.38 12.04
CA GLU A 244 19.05 -5.91 10.78
C GLU A 244 19.90 -4.86 10.04
N LEU A 245 19.43 -3.61 9.97
CA LEU A 245 20.21 -2.53 9.40
C LEU A 245 21.53 -2.28 10.17
N ALA A 246 21.50 -2.42 11.47
CA ALA A 246 22.71 -2.30 12.29
C ALA A 246 23.72 -3.42 11.99
N LYS A 247 23.27 -4.67 11.79
CA LYS A 247 24.13 -5.80 11.38
C LYS A 247 24.73 -5.55 9.99
N ILE A 248 23.93 -5.10 9.04
CA ILE A 248 24.41 -4.76 7.69
C ILE A 248 25.45 -3.66 7.75
N SER A 249 25.23 -2.63 8.57
CA SER A 249 26.20 -1.53 8.73
C SER A 249 27.55 -1.97 9.33
N ARG A 250 27.58 -3.05 10.10
CA ARG A 250 28.81 -3.65 10.63
C ARG A 250 29.44 -4.68 9.71
N GLY A 251 28.83 -4.95 8.55
CA GLY A 251 29.30 -5.96 7.60
C GLY A 251 28.99 -7.41 8.02
N GLU A 252 28.19 -7.62 9.06
CA GLU A 252 27.81 -8.96 9.56
C GLU A 252 26.85 -9.68 8.61
N LYS A 253 26.13 -8.94 7.78
CA LYS A 253 25.19 -9.47 6.80
C LYS A 253 25.12 -8.58 5.57
N ALA A 254 24.93 -9.20 4.40
CA ALA A 254 24.71 -8.48 3.16
C ALA A 254 23.25 -7.96 3.09
N PRO A 255 23.00 -6.82 2.38
CA PRO A 255 21.64 -6.38 2.07
C PRO A 255 20.87 -7.43 1.28
N SER A 256 19.54 -7.36 1.32
CA SER A 256 18.71 -8.30 0.55
C SER A 256 18.89 -8.11 -0.95
N THR A 257 19.01 -9.23 -1.68
CA THR A 257 19.17 -9.19 -3.15
C THR A 257 17.84 -8.86 -3.81
N TYR A 258 17.86 -7.85 -4.69
CA TYR A 258 16.66 -7.43 -5.46
C TYR A 258 16.16 -8.54 -6.39
N ASP A 259 17.06 -9.35 -6.90
CA ASP A 259 16.79 -10.34 -7.95
C ASP A 259 16.43 -11.74 -7.43
N ASN A 260 16.35 -11.91 -6.11
CA ASN A 260 15.93 -13.19 -5.54
C ASN A 260 14.52 -13.56 -6.01
N ILE A 261 14.42 -14.59 -6.85
CA ILE A 261 13.16 -15.09 -7.41
C ILE A 261 12.24 -15.64 -6.31
N GLY A 262 12.80 -16.23 -5.24
CA GLY A 262 12.04 -16.69 -4.07
C GLY A 262 11.23 -15.61 -3.37
N HIS A 263 11.61 -14.33 -3.57
CA HIS A 263 10.90 -13.17 -3.03
C HIS A 263 9.94 -12.52 -4.04
N LYS A 264 9.72 -13.16 -5.18
CA LYS A 264 8.82 -12.66 -6.24
C LYS A 264 7.67 -13.63 -6.44
N LYS A 265 6.50 -13.10 -6.76
CA LYS A 265 5.36 -13.86 -7.23
C LYS A 265 5.14 -13.62 -8.71
N PHE A 266 4.72 -14.68 -9.39
CA PHE A 266 4.29 -14.61 -10.77
C PHE A 266 2.87 -14.05 -10.83
N MET A 267 2.65 -13.03 -11.66
CA MET A 267 1.36 -12.39 -11.86
C MET A 267 0.92 -12.62 -13.30
N ALA A 268 -0.13 -13.38 -13.48
CA ALA A 268 -0.81 -13.55 -14.76
C ALA A 268 -1.73 -12.34 -15.06
N PRO A 269 -2.19 -12.13 -16.31
CA PRO A 269 -3.08 -11.03 -16.66
C PRO A 269 -4.33 -10.89 -15.79
N PRO A 270 -5.05 -11.95 -15.38
CA PRO A 270 -6.17 -11.85 -14.46
C PRO A 270 -5.78 -11.29 -13.08
N ASP A 271 -4.61 -11.68 -12.56
CA ASP A 271 -4.10 -11.20 -11.27
C ASP A 271 -3.74 -9.72 -11.33
N LEU A 272 -3.13 -9.29 -12.45
CA LEU A 272 -2.81 -7.88 -12.70
C LEU A 272 -4.07 -7.02 -12.78
N LEU A 273 -5.12 -7.51 -13.44
CA LEU A 273 -6.40 -6.82 -13.52
C LEU A 273 -7.06 -6.71 -12.14
N LYS A 274 -7.10 -7.81 -11.39
CA LYS A 274 -7.63 -7.82 -10.02
C LYS A 274 -6.89 -6.82 -9.13
N ASP A 275 -5.56 -6.86 -9.12
CA ASP A 275 -4.73 -5.94 -8.34
C ASP A 275 -4.99 -4.46 -8.72
N HIS A 276 -5.15 -4.19 -10.02
CA HIS A 276 -5.47 -2.84 -10.49
C HIS A 276 -6.83 -2.36 -10.00
N VAL A 277 -7.86 -3.20 -10.08
CA VAL A 277 -9.22 -2.89 -9.60
C VAL A 277 -9.21 -2.67 -8.09
N ASP A 278 -8.55 -3.53 -7.32
CA ASP A 278 -8.46 -3.43 -5.86
C ASP A 278 -7.78 -2.11 -5.44
N ARG A 279 -6.70 -1.71 -6.12
CA ARG A 279 -5.99 -0.43 -5.85
C ARG A 279 -6.80 0.80 -6.26
N GLN A 280 -7.58 0.72 -7.32
CA GLN A 280 -8.39 1.84 -7.82
C GLN A 280 -9.80 1.89 -7.23
N GLY A 281 -10.18 0.93 -6.42
CA GLY A 281 -11.55 0.80 -5.89
C GLY A 281 -12.07 2.07 -5.19
N SER A 282 -11.21 2.78 -4.46
CA SER A 282 -11.56 4.05 -3.83
C SER A 282 -11.79 5.19 -4.84
N LYS A 283 -11.02 5.22 -5.94
CA LYS A 283 -11.19 6.21 -7.02
C LYS A 283 -12.42 5.92 -7.85
N ILE A 284 -12.72 4.64 -8.09
CA ILE A 284 -13.93 4.20 -8.79
C ILE A 284 -15.17 4.63 -7.99
N ARG A 285 -15.18 4.39 -6.67
CA ARG A 285 -16.29 4.81 -5.79
C ARG A 285 -16.55 6.32 -5.79
N ARG A 286 -15.52 7.15 -5.94
CA ARG A 286 -15.68 8.61 -5.98
C ARG A 286 -16.23 9.14 -7.30
N ARG A 287 -16.18 8.34 -8.39
CA ARG A 287 -16.65 8.74 -9.72
C ARG A 287 -18.08 8.26 -10.03
N VAL A 288 -18.59 7.34 -9.24
CA VAL A 288 -20.00 6.87 -9.26
C VAL A 288 -20.83 7.68 -8.26
#